data_876a123ad38a7b9db46860c39a6f28ef
#
_entry.id   876a123ad38a7b9db46860c39a6f28ef
#
_cell.length_a   1.000
_cell.length_b   1.000
_cell.length_c   1.000
_cell.angle_alpha   90.00
_cell.angle_beta   90.00
_cell.angle_gamma   90.00
#
_symmetry.space_group_name_H-M   'P 1'
#
loop_
_entity.id
_entity.type
_entity.pdbx_description
1 polymer ?
#
loop_
_entity_poly.entity_id
_entity_poly.type
_entity_poly.pdbx_seq_one_letter_code
_entity_poly.pdbx_strand_id
1 'polypeptide(L)' 'MCGEEVKKTKRTELIKLLKNNGWYLKRNGNNHDIYTNGLECETIPRHKEIKENLAKAIVKRRGLK' A
#
# COMPACT_ATOMS: atom_id res chain seq x y z
N MET A 1 13.23 24.19 -9.19
CA MET A 1 12.81 23.68 -8.77
C MET A 1 12.89 23.03 -8.18
N CYS A 2 12.54 22.97 -7.87
CA CYS A 2 12.37 22.53 -7.25
C CYS A 2 12.37 21.71 -6.66
N GLY A 3 12.43 21.70 -6.27
CA GLY A 3 12.55 20.95 -5.16
C GLY A 3 11.84 19.73 -5.17
N GLU A 4 12.38 18.78 -4.82
CA GLU A 4 11.78 17.67 -4.73
C GLU A 4 11.00 17.62 -3.53
N GLU A 5 9.72 17.56 -3.64
CA GLU A 5 8.93 17.36 -2.51
C GLU A 5 8.79 15.93 -2.31
N VAL A 6 8.98 15.42 -1.11
CA VAL A 6 8.72 14.05 -0.81
C VAL A 6 7.24 13.89 -0.70
N LYS A 7 6.63 13.35 -1.73
CA LYS A 7 5.21 13.14 -1.70
C LYS A 7 4.90 11.90 -0.90
N LYS A 8 3.82 11.94 -0.17
CA LYS A 8 3.36 10.80 0.61
C LYS A 8 1.99 10.39 0.14
N THR A 9 1.77 9.09 0.07
CA THR A 9 0.48 8.56 -0.32
C THR A 9 -0.30 8.23 0.93
N LYS A 10 -1.55 8.62 0.98
CA LYS A 10 -2.36 8.30 2.13
C LYS A 10 -2.60 6.81 2.17
N ARG A 11 -2.46 6.24 3.36
CA ARG A 11 -2.65 4.81 3.53
C ARG A 11 -4.03 4.37 3.05
N THR A 12 -5.04 5.19 3.31
CA THR A 12 -6.41 4.86 2.91
C THR A 12 -6.53 4.75 1.40
N GLU A 13 -5.80 5.57 0.65
CA GLU A 13 -5.85 5.51 -0.79
C GLU A 13 -5.19 4.25 -1.32
N LEU A 14 -4.07 3.86 -0.71
CA LEU A 14 -3.40 2.63 -1.11
C LEU A 14 -4.29 1.42 -0.83
N ILE A 15 -4.93 1.40 0.33
CA ILE A 15 -5.83 0.31 0.68
C ILE A 15 -7.02 0.25 -0.27
N LYS A 16 -7.55 1.41 -0.64
CA LYS A 16 -8.64 1.45 -1.57
C LYS A 16 -8.24 0.86 -2.90
N LEU A 17 -7.05 1.19 -3.36
CA LEU A 17 -6.53 0.65 -4.60
C LEU A 17 -6.36 -0.87 -4.51
N LEU A 18 -5.86 -1.35 -3.39
CA LEU A 18 -5.73 -2.79 -3.17
C LEU A 18 -7.09 -3.48 -3.26
N LYS A 19 -8.08 -2.92 -2.59
CA LYS A 19 -9.42 -3.51 -2.60
C LYS A 19 -10.02 -3.51 -4.00
N ASN A 20 -9.77 -2.46 -4.75
CA ASN A 20 -10.27 -2.39 -6.11
C ASN A 20 -9.64 -3.45 -7.02
N ASN A 21 -8.50 -3.98 -6.63
CA ASN A 21 -7.81 -5.00 -7.39
C ASN A 21 -7.96 -6.40 -6.79
N GLY A 22 -8.94 -6.57 -5.91
CA GLY A 22 -9.23 -7.90 -5.37
C GLY A 22 -8.44 -8.27 -4.14
N TRP A 23 -7.72 -7.30 -3.54
CA TRP A 23 -6.99 -7.56 -2.32
C TRP A 23 -7.87 -7.26 -1.12
N TYR A 24 -7.65 -7.97 -0.03
CA TYR A 24 -8.43 -7.76 1.16
C TYR A 24 -7.57 -8.03 2.39
N LEU A 25 -8.02 -7.57 3.54
CA LEU A 25 -7.27 -7.72 4.76
C LEU A 25 -7.28 -9.18 5.20
N LYS A 26 -6.09 -9.76 5.31
CA LYS A 26 -5.97 -11.13 5.74
C LYS A 26 -5.93 -11.19 7.26
N ARG A 27 -5.12 -10.34 7.87
CA ARG A 27 -5.06 -10.27 9.32
C ARG A 27 -4.35 -9.01 9.76
N ASN A 28 -4.55 -8.64 11.02
CA ASN A 28 -3.88 -7.49 11.59
C ASN A 28 -2.63 -7.95 12.30
N GLY A 29 -1.51 -7.29 12.02
CA GLY A 29 -0.29 -7.49 12.78
C GLY A 29 -0.14 -6.38 13.79
N ASN A 30 1.00 -6.35 14.49
CA ASN A 30 1.23 -5.33 15.50
C ASN A 30 1.38 -3.94 14.89
N ASN A 31 2.27 -3.80 13.94
CA ASN A 31 2.50 -2.52 13.29
C ASN A 31 2.17 -2.54 11.81
N HIS A 32 1.66 -3.65 11.32
CA HIS A 32 1.37 -3.82 9.92
C HIS A 32 0.11 -4.63 9.74
N ASP A 33 -0.57 -4.38 8.65
CA ASP A 33 -1.71 -5.21 8.27
C ASP A 33 -1.29 -6.05 7.09
N ILE A 34 -1.72 -7.29 7.04
CA ILE A 34 -1.39 -8.20 5.95
C ILE A 34 -2.57 -8.25 5.00
N TYR A 35 -2.35 -7.86 3.77
CA TYR A 35 -3.38 -7.93 2.72
C TYR A 35 -3.02 -9.04 1.75
N THR A 36 -4.02 -9.63 1.15
CA THR A 36 -3.82 -10.74 0.24
C THR A 36 -4.84 -10.70 -0.88
N ASN A 37 -4.48 -11.30 -2.00
CA ASN A 37 -5.43 -11.51 -3.10
C ASN A 37 -5.77 -12.99 -3.23
N GLY A 38 -5.39 -13.79 -2.23
CA GLY A 38 -5.61 -15.22 -2.28
C GLY A 38 -4.40 -16.01 -2.75
N LEU A 39 -3.50 -15.36 -3.48
CA LEU A 39 -2.29 -16.01 -3.98
C LEU A 39 -1.05 -15.43 -3.34
N GLU A 40 -1.03 -14.13 -3.13
CA GLU A 40 0.13 -13.46 -2.58
C GLU A 40 -0.26 -12.60 -1.40
N CYS A 41 0.71 -12.23 -0.60
CA CYS A 41 0.47 -11.39 0.55
C CYS A 41 1.35 -10.17 0.49
N GLU A 42 0.86 -9.08 1.03
CA GLU A 42 1.61 -7.85 1.08
C GLU A 42 1.45 -7.21 2.45
N THR A 43 2.54 -6.76 3.02
CA THR A 43 2.52 -6.12 4.33
C THR A 43 2.37 -4.62 4.16
N ILE A 44 1.33 -4.06 4.74
CA ILE A 44 1.04 -2.64 4.63
C ILE A 44 1.25 -1.99 6.00
N PRO A 45 2.16 -1.02 6.11
CA PRO A 45 2.39 -0.37 7.41
C PRO A 45 1.15 0.41 7.85
N ARG A 46 0.99 0.54 9.16
CA ARG A 46 -0.14 1.28 9.70
C ARG A 46 0.16 2.75 9.89
N HIS A 47 1.03 3.31 9.08
CA HIS A 47 1.30 4.73 9.11
C HIS A 47 0.21 5.47 8.35
N LYS A 48 -0.17 6.63 8.88
CA LYS A 48 -1.19 7.43 8.21
C LYS A 48 -0.80 7.76 6.80
N GLU A 49 0.48 8.03 6.60
CA GLU A 49 0.98 8.32 5.28
C GLU A 49 2.10 7.36 4.95
N ILE A 50 2.14 6.90 3.75
CA ILE A 50 3.14 5.95 3.28
C ILE A 50 4.03 6.65 2.29
N LYS A 51 5.33 6.45 2.37
CA LYS A 51 6.25 7.07 1.45
C LYS A 51 5.87 6.69 0.02
N GLU A 52 5.91 7.67 -0.85
CA GLU A 52 5.51 7.45 -2.23
C GLU A 52 6.31 6.34 -2.88
N ASN A 53 7.61 6.27 -2.59
CA ASN A 53 8.45 5.23 -3.17
C ASN A 53 7.96 3.84 -2.79
N LEU A 54 7.56 3.66 -1.53
CA LEU A 54 7.05 2.38 -1.08
C LEU A 54 5.72 2.08 -1.73
N ALA A 55 4.84 3.07 -1.80
CA ALA A 55 3.53 2.88 -2.41
C ALA A 55 3.67 2.54 -3.89
N LYS A 56 4.54 3.24 -4.59
CA LYS A 56 4.76 2.98 -6.00
C LYS A 56 5.36 1.59 -6.22
N ALA A 57 6.25 1.18 -5.34
CA ALA A 57 6.86 -0.13 -5.46
C ALA A 57 5.79 -1.23 -5.29
N ILE A 58 4.88 -1.04 -4.35
CA ILE A 58 3.82 -2.00 -4.14
C ILE A 58 2.91 -2.05 -5.36
N VAL A 59 2.52 -0.88 -5.85
CA VAL A 59 1.63 -0.80 -7.01
C VAL A 59 2.27 -1.48 -8.22
N LYS A 60 3.54 -1.21 -8.44
CA LYS A 60 4.22 -1.78 -9.59
C LYS A 60 4.43 -3.29 -9.43
N ARG A 61 4.86 -3.70 -8.24
CA ARG A 61 5.16 -5.10 -7.98
C ARG A 61 3.90 -5.96 -8.07
N ARG A 62 2.78 -5.42 -7.62
CA ARG A 62 1.53 -6.19 -7.61
C ARG A 62 0.62 -5.90 -8.80
N GLY A 63 1.02 -5.00 -9.66
CA GLY A 63 0.23 -4.68 -10.84
C GLY A 63 -1.12 -4.05 -10.51
N LEU A 64 -1.16 -3.21 -9.50
CA LEU A 64 -2.40 -2.57 -9.11
C LEU A 64 -2.79 -1.48 -10.11
N LYS A 65 -4.08 -1.34 -10.34
CA LYS A 65 -4.55 -0.36 -11.29
C LYS A 65 -5.56 0.60 -10.72
#